data_5e895ad789547c2d03bc88084d6f11e1
#
_entry.id   5e895ad789547c2d03bc88084d6f11e1
#
_cell.length_a   1.000
_cell.length_b   1.000
_cell.length_c   1.000
_cell.angle_alpha   90.00
_cell.angle_beta   90.00
_cell.angle_gamma   90.00
#
_symmetry.space_group_name_H-M   'P 1'
#
loop_
_entity.id
_entity.type
_entity.pdbx_description
1 polymer ?
#
loop_
_entity_poly.entity_id
_entity_poly.type
_entity_poly.pdbx_seq_one_letter_code
_entity_poly.pdbx_strand_id
1 'polypeptide(L)'
;PYVGSVGLKLYYPDSVKIQHDGIVNLPVGPVHKLQFMEDDRSYYFGRNRFTQDCVAVTGACLLIRTEVFREAGGFREVLRVAYNDVELGFRLLEMGYYNVVWNDRFAYHHESLSRGSDESPEKMQRLVQERELLYQMHPQFRGEDPFYPKGLNREGLDSRVVPAYLTDRNVLQEPFWKRGLPGGEELQKIRRDNCMMARVETAG
;
A
#
# COMPACT_ATOMS: atom_id res chain seq x y z
N PRO A 1 -10.31 -5.10 14.76
CA PRO A 1 -11.52 -5.22 13.97
C PRO A 1 -11.48 -4.40 12.69
N TYR A 2 -10.58 -3.39 12.56
CA TYR A 2 -10.49 -2.53 11.36
C TYR A 2 -9.47 -3.00 10.31
N VAL A 3 -8.67 -4.03 10.58
CA VAL A 3 -7.80 -4.63 9.58
C VAL A 3 -8.64 -5.47 8.63
N GLY A 4 -8.67 -5.09 7.36
CA GLY A 4 -9.34 -5.78 6.27
C GLY A 4 -8.48 -6.89 5.72
N SER A 5 -7.29 -6.54 5.24
CA SER A 5 -6.34 -7.51 4.71
C SER A 5 -4.94 -7.35 5.30
N VAL A 6 -4.19 -8.44 5.34
CA VAL A 6 -2.78 -8.48 5.74
C VAL A 6 -1.97 -9.22 4.67
N GLY A 7 -0.87 -8.62 4.24
CA GLY A 7 0.12 -9.25 3.39
C GLY A 7 1.48 -9.35 4.08
N LEU A 8 2.34 -10.21 3.58
CA LEU A 8 3.74 -10.30 4.00
C LEU A 8 4.64 -9.55 3.01
N LYS A 9 5.82 -9.19 3.47
CA LYS A 9 6.91 -8.84 2.57
C LYS A 9 7.28 -10.05 1.73
N LEU A 10 7.43 -9.87 0.43
CA LEU A 10 7.87 -10.93 -0.48
C LEU A 10 9.23 -10.57 -1.10
N TYR A 11 10.08 -11.57 -1.18
CA TYR A 11 11.33 -11.51 -1.92
C TYR A 11 11.29 -12.35 -3.19
N TYR A 12 12.10 -11.97 -4.16
CA TYR A 12 12.42 -12.85 -5.28
C TYR A 12 13.20 -14.08 -4.78
N PRO A 13 13.05 -15.24 -5.42
CA PRO A 13 13.75 -16.46 -5.03
C PRO A 13 15.26 -16.26 -4.92
N ASP A 14 15.85 -16.88 -3.92
CA ASP A 14 17.31 -16.88 -3.67
C ASP A 14 17.95 -15.48 -3.64
N SER A 15 17.18 -14.48 -3.20
CA SER A 15 17.54 -13.07 -3.25
C SER A 15 17.07 -12.33 -2.00
N VAL A 16 17.71 -11.19 -1.73
CA VAL A 16 17.22 -10.17 -0.79
C VAL A 16 16.52 -9.01 -1.50
N LYS A 17 16.24 -9.17 -2.81
CA LYS A 17 15.49 -8.17 -3.57
C LYS A 17 14.03 -8.23 -3.22
N ILE A 18 13.48 -7.08 -2.86
CA ILE A 18 12.07 -6.92 -2.55
C ILE A 18 11.25 -7.13 -3.82
N GLN A 19 10.27 -8.03 -3.76
CA GLN A 19 9.26 -8.21 -4.80
C GLN A 19 7.98 -7.45 -4.42
N HIS A 20 7.62 -7.50 -3.14
CA HIS A 20 6.44 -6.83 -2.61
C HIS A 20 6.70 -6.36 -1.16
N ASP A 21 6.30 -5.14 -0.87
CA ASP A 21 6.32 -4.53 0.46
C ASP A 21 5.11 -3.59 0.64
N GLY A 22 3.94 -4.09 0.25
CA GLY A 22 2.72 -3.31 0.10
C GLY A 22 2.59 -2.70 -1.30
N ILE A 23 1.39 -2.32 -1.67
CA ILE A 23 1.10 -1.61 -2.92
C ILE A 23 0.93 -0.14 -2.60
N VAL A 24 1.57 0.71 -3.39
CA VAL A 24 1.40 2.17 -3.41
C VAL A 24 0.73 2.58 -4.72
N ASN A 25 -0.12 3.59 -4.67
CA ASN A 25 -0.87 4.06 -5.82
C ASN A 25 -0.29 5.39 -6.32
N LEU A 26 0.62 5.29 -7.28
CA LEU A 26 1.31 6.42 -7.89
C LEU A 26 0.54 6.96 -9.11
N PRO A 27 0.93 8.12 -9.69
CA PRO A 27 0.31 8.61 -10.93
C PRO A 27 0.38 7.62 -12.10
N VAL A 28 1.40 6.77 -12.16
CA VAL A 28 1.54 5.69 -13.15
C VAL A 28 0.54 4.55 -12.92
N GLY A 29 -0.01 4.43 -11.74
CA GLY A 29 -0.91 3.36 -11.30
C GLY A 29 -0.41 2.67 -10.03
N PRO A 30 -1.13 1.63 -9.60
CA PRO A 30 -0.72 0.80 -8.48
C PRO A 30 0.56 0.04 -8.81
N VAL A 31 1.55 0.11 -7.92
CA VAL A 31 2.85 -0.55 -8.05
C VAL A 31 3.30 -1.15 -6.73
N HIS A 32 4.13 -2.18 -6.80
CA HIS A 32 4.74 -2.75 -5.61
C HIS A 32 5.79 -1.78 -5.04
N LYS A 33 5.62 -1.39 -3.79
CA LYS A 33 6.57 -0.51 -3.09
C LYS A 33 7.95 -1.15 -3.01
N LEU A 34 9.00 -0.38 -3.34
CA LEU A 34 10.41 -0.79 -3.29
C LEU A 34 10.73 -2.04 -4.13
N GLN A 35 9.90 -2.36 -5.12
CA GLN A 35 10.15 -3.50 -6.01
C GLN A 35 11.54 -3.42 -6.65
N PHE A 36 12.23 -4.55 -6.73
CA PHE A 36 13.62 -4.73 -7.23
C PHE A 36 14.72 -4.09 -6.37
N MET A 37 14.38 -3.40 -5.27
CA MET A 37 15.38 -2.85 -4.36
C MET A 37 15.96 -3.96 -3.47
N GLU A 38 17.27 -3.88 -3.20
CA GLU A 38 17.93 -4.76 -2.23
C GLU A 38 17.47 -4.40 -0.81
N ASP A 39 17.06 -5.38 0.00
CA ASP A 39 16.63 -5.14 1.40
C ASP A 39 17.84 -5.16 2.38
N ASP A 40 18.95 -4.57 1.95
CA ASP A 40 20.24 -4.48 2.68
C ASP A 40 20.32 -3.27 3.61
N ARG A 41 19.42 -2.30 3.44
CA ARG A 41 19.42 -1.03 4.16
C ARG A 41 18.01 -0.60 4.55
N SER A 42 17.93 0.41 5.38
CA SER A 42 16.66 1.08 5.69
C SER A 42 16.34 2.10 4.60
N TYR A 43 15.20 1.96 3.96
CA TYR A 43 14.68 2.93 3.03
C TYR A 43 13.75 3.89 3.78
N TYR A 44 13.94 5.17 3.55
CA TYR A 44 12.99 6.18 3.92
C TYR A 44 12.44 6.06 5.34
N PHE A 45 13.33 6.28 6.33
CA PHE A 45 12.96 6.17 7.74
C PHE A 45 12.36 4.81 8.12
N GLY A 46 12.80 3.73 7.47
CA GLY A 46 12.37 2.37 7.82
C GLY A 46 11.11 1.88 7.11
N ARG A 47 10.70 2.49 5.99
CA ARG A 47 9.50 2.04 5.25
C ARG A 47 9.52 0.58 4.81
N ASN A 48 10.69 -0.04 4.75
CA ASN A 48 10.86 -1.48 4.50
C ASN A 48 11.04 -2.29 5.78
N ARG A 49 10.96 -1.70 6.96
CA ARG A 49 11.24 -2.37 8.26
C ARG A 49 10.04 -2.49 9.15
N PHE A 50 9.11 -1.57 9.05
CA PHE A 50 7.96 -1.48 9.95
C PHE A 50 6.69 -1.96 9.26
N THR A 51 5.84 -2.63 10.04
CA THR A 51 4.45 -2.91 9.65
C THR A 51 3.75 -1.58 9.39
N GLN A 52 3.03 -1.49 8.27
CA GLN A 52 2.41 -0.25 7.84
C GLN A 52 1.15 -0.47 7.01
N ASP A 53 0.31 0.56 6.98
CA ASP A 53 -0.84 0.61 6.11
C ASP A 53 -0.43 0.87 4.66
N CYS A 54 -1.18 0.32 3.73
CA CYS A 54 -1.00 0.47 2.29
C CYS A 54 -2.37 0.43 1.58
N VAL A 55 -2.40 0.84 0.31
CA VAL A 55 -3.67 0.83 -0.44
C VAL A 55 -4.15 -0.58 -0.74
N ALA A 56 -3.23 -1.53 -0.88
CA ALA A 56 -3.53 -2.93 -1.08
C ALA A 56 -2.32 -3.81 -0.76
N VAL A 57 -2.54 -5.10 -0.62
CA VAL A 57 -1.52 -6.15 -0.57
C VAL A 57 -1.72 -7.12 -1.73
N THR A 58 -0.63 -7.73 -2.21
CA THR A 58 -0.69 -8.62 -3.36
C THR A 58 -1.46 -9.92 -3.05
N GLY A 59 -2.24 -10.38 -4.01
CA GLY A 59 -2.91 -11.67 -3.96
C GLY A 59 -1.96 -12.89 -3.86
N ALA A 60 -0.65 -12.70 -4.15
CA ALA A 60 0.36 -13.74 -3.97
C ALA A 60 0.52 -14.18 -2.50
N CYS A 61 0.26 -13.27 -1.55
CA CYS A 61 0.24 -13.57 -0.12
C CYS A 61 -0.72 -12.60 0.59
N LEU A 62 -2.00 -12.97 0.61
CA LEU A 62 -3.07 -12.17 1.19
C LEU A 62 -3.84 -12.99 2.23
N LEU A 63 -3.91 -12.46 3.43
CA LEU A 63 -4.76 -12.97 4.50
C LEU A 63 -5.90 -11.99 4.72
N ILE A 64 -7.13 -12.49 4.73
CA ILE A 64 -8.35 -11.73 4.98
C ILE A 64 -9.32 -12.59 5.78
N ARG A 65 -10.05 -12.00 6.71
CA ARG A 65 -11.10 -12.70 7.43
C ARG A 65 -12.23 -13.06 6.46
N THR A 66 -12.73 -14.28 6.55
CA THR A 66 -13.77 -14.81 5.66
C THR A 66 -15.02 -13.92 5.66
N GLU A 67 -15.41 -13.38 6.82
CA GLU A 67 -16.56 -12.50 6.96
C GLU A 67 -16.34 -11.19 6.17
N VAL A 68 -15.16 -10.57 6.31
CA VAL A 68 -14.80 -9.34 5.60
C VAL A 68 -14.72 -9.58 4.09
N PHE A 69 -14.16 -10.71 3.66
CA PHE A 69 -14.10 -11.07 2.24
C PHE A 69 -15.50 -11.23 1.63
N ARG A 70 -16.42 -11.88 2.37
CA ARG A 70 -17.82 -12.04 1.94
C ARG A 70 -18.58 -10.72 1.94
N GLU A 71 -18.42 -9.92 2.98
CA GLU A 71 -19.00 -8.57 3.09
C GLU A 71 -18.54 -7.69 1.92
N ALA A 72 -17.26 -7.74 1.59
CA ALA A 72 -16.70 -7.06 0.43
C ALA A 72 -17.18 -7.63 -0.92
N GLY A 73 -17.80 -8.82 -0.96
CA GLY A 73 -18.30 -9.45 -2.17
C GLY A 73 -17.23 -10.17 -3.00
N GLY A 74 -16.09 -10.55 -2.38
CA GLY A 74 -15.02 -11.31 -3.03
C GLY A 74 -14.24 -10.54 -4.10
N PHE A 75 -13.51 -11.23 -4.95
CA PHE A 75 -12.82 -10.63 -6.10
C PHE A 75 -13.80 -10.28 -7.22
N ARG A 76 -13.49 -9.19 -7.95
CA ARG A 76 -14.26 -8.79 -9.12
C ARG A 76 -13.83 -9.57 -10.36
N GLU A 77 -14.72 -10.38 -10.92
CA GLU A 77 -14.45 -11.22 -12.10
C GLU A 77 -14.11 -10.43 -13.37
N VAL A 78 -14.47 -9.14 -13.42
CA VAL A 78 -14.16 -8.24 -14.54
C VAL A 78 -12.67 -7.92 -14.64
N LEU A 79 -11.93 -7.97 -13.52
CA LEU A 79 -10.48 -7.84 -13.45
C LEU A 79 -9.86 -9.25 -13.45
N ARG A 80 -9.67 -9.81 -14.63
CA ARG A 80 -9.33 -11.24 -14.76
C ARG A 80 -7.88 -11.59 -14.47
N VAL A 81 -6.96 -10.65 -14.67
CA VAL A 81 -5.52 -10.94 -14.65
C VAL A 81 -4.77 -10.00 -13.73
N ALA A 82 -5.02 -8.70 -13.80
CA ALA A 82 -4.33 -7.71 -13.00
C ALA A 82 -5.30 -6.92 -12.12
N TYR A 83 -4.77 -6.32 -11.08
CA TYR A 83 -5.47 -5.38 -10.20
C TYR A 83 -6.70 -5.92 -9.44
N ASN A 84 -6.99 -7.22 -9.46
CA ASN A 84 -8.09 -7.79 -8.68
C ASN A 84 -7.84 -7.70 -7.17
N ASP A 85 -6.60 -7.86 -6.74
CA ASP A 85 -6.14 -7.66 -5.37
C ASP A 85 -6.11 -6.18 -4.98
N VAL A 86 -5.72 -5.31 -5.90
CA VAL A 86 -5.75 -3.85 -5.70
C VAL A 86 -7.18 -3.34 -5.58
N GLU A 87 -8.08 -3.81 -6.44
CA GLU A 87 -9.51 -3.45 -6.40
C GLU A 87 -10.13 -3.86 -5.06
N LEU A 88 -9.86 -5.09 -4.62
CA LEU A 88 -10.30 -5.53 -3.31
C LEU A 88 -9.74 -4.63 -2.19
N GLY A 89 -8.45 -4.25 -2.28
CA GLY A 89 -7.82 -3.34 -1.34
C GLY A 89 -8.49 -1.97 -1.30
N PHE A 90 -8.78 -1.36 -2.46
CA PHE A 90 -9.49 -0.07 -2.54
C PHE A 90 -10.89 -0.17 -1.94
N ARG A 91 -11.64 -1.21 -2.26
CA ARG A 91 -12.97 -1.45 -1.72
C ARG A 91 -12.95 -1.64 -0.22
N LEU A 92 -11.97 -2.35 0.33
CA LEU A 92 -11.81 -2.48 1.78
C LEU A 92 -11.57 -1.12 2.44
N LEU A 93 -10.77 -0.24 1.83
CA LEU A 93 -10.57 1.14 2.33
C LEU A 93 -11.87 1.94 2.30
N GLU A 94 -12.68 1.84 1.23
CA GLU A 94 -13.99 2.49 1.14
C GLU A 94 -14.97 2.00 2.21
N MET A 95 -14.85 0.73 2.61
CA MET A 95 -15.64 0.14 3.69
C MET A 95 -15.11 0.52 5.09
N GLY A 96 -14.02 1.28 5.19
CA GLY A 96 -13.42 1.71 6.46
C GLY A 96 -12.45 0.70 7.07
N TYR A 97 -12.00 -0.29 6.32
CA TYR A 97 -10.95 -1.21 6.73
C TYR A 97 -9.57 -0.69 6.29
N TYR A 98 -8.50 -1.22 6.90
CA TYR A 98 -7.12 -0.96 6.54
C TYR A 98 -6.50 -2.21 5.90
N ASN A 99 -5.64 -2.00 4.91
CA ASN A 99 -4.78 -3.04 4.36
C ASN A 99 -3.38 -2.86 4.93
N VAL A 100 -2.80 -3.93 5.45
CA VAL A 100 -1.55 -3.89 6.21
C VAL A 100 -0.51 -4.80 5.59
N VAL A 101 0.70 -4.30 5.38
CA VAL A 101 1.86 -5.14 5.11
C VAL A 101 2.61 -5.38 6.41
N TRP A 102 2.77 -6.67 6.76
CA TRP A 102 3.45 -7.09 7.99
C TRP A 102 4.91 -7.42 7.70
N ASN A 103 5.81 -6.49 8.05
CA ASN A 103 7.22 -6.55 7.70
C ASN A 103 8.11 -7.36 8.66
N ASP A 104 7.57 -7.85 9.79
CA ASP A 104 8.32 -8.72 10.71
C ASP A 104 8.49 -10.16 10.18
N ARG A 105 7.78 -10.49 9.12
CA ARG A 105 7.83 -11.79 8.46
C ARG A 105 7.89 -11.59 6.94
N PHE A 106 8.49 -12.54 6.27
CA PHE A 106 8.61 -12.54 4.82
C PHE A 106 8.41 -13.94 4.23
N ALA A 107 8.20 -13.99 2.94
CA ALA A 107 8.19 -15.21 2.15
C ALA A 107 8.92 -14.99 0.81
N TYR A 108 9.30 -16.07 0.15
CA TYR A 108 9.78 -16.04 -1.22
C TYR A 108 8.63 -16.38 -2.17
N HIS A 109 8.47 -15.58 -3.21
CA HIS A 109 7.46 -15.82 -4.22
C HIS A 109 8.10 -16.06 -5.59
N HIS A 110 7.91 -17.26 -6.10
CA HIS A 110 8.39 -17.68 -7.42
C HIS A 110 7.44 -17.16 -8.50
N GLU A 111 7.62 -15.88 -8.85
CA GLU A 111 6.85 -15.23 -9.92
C GLU A 111 7.13 -15.89 -11.28
N SER A 112 6.16 -15.86 -12.16
CA SER A 112 6.28 -16.30 -13.57
C SER A 112 6.25 -17.79 -13.87
N LEU A 113 6.26 -18.69 -12.89
CA LEU A 113 6.10 -20.12 -13.19
C LEU A 113 4.73 -20.44 -13.81
N SER A 114 3.71 -19.62 -13.55
CA SER A 114 2.33 -19.83 -14.01
C SER A 114 1.87 -18.87 -15.11
N ARG A 115 2.47 -17.69 -15.27
CA ARG A 115 1.96 -16.62 -16.15
C ARG A 115 2.90 -16.19 -17.29
N GLY A 116 4.19 -16.55 -17.26
CA GLY A 116 5.20 -16.05 -18.20
C GLY A 116 5.49 -14.55 -18.03
N SER A 117 6.40 -13.98 -18.84
CA SER A 117 6.72 -12.54 -18.80
C SER A 117 5.55 -11.71 -19.36
N ASP A 118 5.29 -10.55 -18.75
CA ASP A 118 4.20 -9.62 -19.18
C ASP A 118 4.64 -8.63 -20.27
N GLU A 119 5.60 -9.03 -21.11
CA GLU A 119 6.24 -8.16 -22.11
C GLU A 119 5.54 -8.12 -23.49
N SER A 120 4.49 -8.94 -23.71
CA SER A 120 3.80 -8.88 -25.00
C SER A 120 2.91 -7.63 -25.11
N PRO A 121 2.80 -7.04 -26.33
CA PRO A 121 1.96 -5.87 -26.55
C PRO A 121 0.50 -6.08 -26.12
N GLU A 122 -0.04 -7.27 -26.31
CA GLU A 122 -1.43 -7.63 -25.95
C GLU A 122 -1.61 -7.64 -24.43
N LYS A 123 -0.62 -8.15 -23.70
CA LYS A 123 -0.64 -8.15 -22.23
C LYS A 123 -0.53 -6.74 -21.68
N MET A 124 0.35 -5.91 -22.26
CA MET A 124 0.46 -4.49 -21.87
C MET A 124 -0.82 -3.72 -22.14
N GLN A 125 -1.45 -3.93 -23.30
CA GLN A 125 -2.74 -3.30 -23.61
C GLN A 125 -3.82 -3.71 -22.59
N ARG A 126 -3.88 -4.98 -22.24
CA ARG A 126 -4.81 -5.47 -21.21
C ARG A 126 -4.54 -4.85 -19.84
N LEU A 127 -3.28 -4.75 -19.41
CA LEU A 127 -2.93 -4.09 -18.16
C LEU A 127 -3.43 -2.63 -18.12
N VAL A 128 -3.27 -1.90 -19.23
CA VAL A 128 -3.77 -0.53 -19.34
C VAL A 128 -5.30 -0.51 -19.25
N GLN A 129 -5.99 -1.41 -19.93
CA GLN A 129 -7.45 -1.49 -19.91
C GLN A 129 -7.98 -1.85 -18.51
N GLU A 130 -7.39 -2.85 -17.85
CA GLU A 130 -7.79 -3.24 -16.48
C GLU A 130 -7.50 -2.13 -15.46
N ARG A 131 -6.40 -1.36 -15.63
CA ARG A 131 -6.12 -0.19 -14.81
C ARG A 131 -7.16 0.92 -15.00
N GLU A 132 -7.55 1.21 -16.24
CA GLU A 132 -8.60 2.20 -16.50
C GLU A 132 -9.93 1.75 -15.89
N LEU A 133 -10.26 0.48 -15.99
CA LEU A 133 -11.45 -0.09 -15.38
C LEU A 133 -11.42 0.01 -13.84
N LEU A 134 -10.27 -0.28 -13.23
CA LEU A 134 -10.04 -0.08 -11.79
C LEU A 134 -10.38 1.36 -11.37
N TYR A 135 -9.88 2.36 -12.09
CA TYR A 135 -10.12 3.78 -11.77
C TYR A 135 -11.50 4.28 -12.18
N GLN A 136 -12.22 3.58 -13.06
CA GLN A 136 -13.64 3.86 -13.30
C GLN A 136 -14.49 3.40 -12.11
N MET A 137 -14.12 2.29 -11.49
CA MET A 137 -14.79 1.79 -10.28
C MET A 137 -14.44 2.61 -9.02
N HIS A 138 -13.19 3.13 -8.96
CA HIS A 138 -12.63 3.82 -7.79
C HIS A 138 -11.97 5.15 -8.17
N PRO A 139 -12.72 6.14 -8.67
CA PRO A 139 -12.16 7.38 -9.23
C PRO A 139 -11.38 8.22 -8.22
N GLN A 140 -11.69 8.14 -6.93
CA GLN A 140 -11.02 8.86 -5.85
C GLN A 140 -9.57 8.40 -5.63
N PHE A 141 -9.21 7.19 -6.07
CA PHE A 141 -7.84 6.69 -5.98
C PHE A 141 -7.00 6.99 -7.22
N ARG A 142 -7.55 7.64 -8.27
CA ARG A 142 -6.76 7.92 -9.48
C ARG A 142 -5.58 8.83 -9.19
N GLY A 143 -4.38 8.23 -9.12
CA GLY A 143 -3.13 8.92 -8.81
C GLY A 143 -3.01 9.43 -7.37
N GLU A 144 -3.91 9.04 -6.48
CA GLU A 144 -3.89 9.41 -5.07
C GLU A 144 -3.70 8.19 -4.17
N ASP A 145 -2.87 8.35 -3.15
CA ASP A 145 -2.57 7.32 -2.15
C ASP A 145 -2.61 7.95 -0.75
N PRO A 146 -3.57 7.55 0.11
CA PRO A 146 -3.70 8.13 1.44
C PRO A 146 -2.51 7.79 2.37
N PHE A 147 -1.73 6.76 2.06
CA PHE A 147 -0.61 6.28 2.89
C PHE A 147 0.75 6.65 2.30
N TYR A 148 0.80 7.29 1.12
CA TYR A 148 2.04 7.68 0.48
C TYR A 148 2.26 9.19 0.58
N PRO A 149 3.23 9.66 1.40
CA PRO A 149 3.47 11.09 1.62
C PRO A 149 3.77 11.84 0.32
N LYS A 150 3.15 13.00 0.15
CA LYS A 150 3.31 13.86 -1.06
C LYS A 150 4.76 14.32 -1.29
N GLY A 151 5.58 14.35 -0.24
CA GLY A 151 7.00 14.70 -0.31
C GLY A 151 7.91 13.58 -0.84
N LEU A 152 7.37 12.40 -1.10
CA LEU A 152 8.13 11.29 -1.66
C LEU A 152 8.02 11.25 -3.19
N ASN A 153 9.03 10.62 -3.81
CA ASN A 153 9.08 10.44 -5.25
C ASN A 153 7.85 9.65 -5.73
N ARG A 154 7.05 10.27 -6.60
CA ARG A 154 5.85 9.66 -7.19
C ARG A 154 6.09 9.16 -8.63
N GLU A 155 7.31 9.35 -9.15
CA GLU A 155 7.71 8.95 -10.50
C GLU A 155 8.55 7.68 -10.52
N GLY A 156 8.96 7.19 -9.34
CA GLY A 156 9.81 6.00 -9.19
C GLY A 156 9.48 5.19 -7.95
N LEU A 157 10.05 3.99 -7.87
CA LEU A 157 9.77 3.01 -6.81
C LEU A 157 10.62 3.20 -5.54
N ASP A 158 11.60 4.11 -5.59
CA ASP A 158 12.63 4.27 -4.55
C ASP A 158 12.18 5.06 -3.31
N SER A 159 10.99 5.60 -3.33
CA SER A 159 10.40 6.37 -2.22
C SER A 159 11.31 7.49 -1.67
N ARG A 160 12.26 8.02 -2.45
CA ARG A 160 13.16 9.10 -1.99
C ARG A 160 12.40 10.43 -1.84
N VAL A 161 12.93 11.35 -1.03
CA VAL A 161 12.37 12.71 -0.88
C VAL A 161 12.60 13.51 -2.16
N VAL A 162 11.56 14.16 -2.62
CA VAL A 162 11.67 15.05 -3.78
C VAL A 162 12.42 16.32 -3.36
N PRO A 163 13.53 16.69 -4.03
CA PRO A 163 14.29 17.88 -3.66
C PRO A 163 13.45 19.17 -3.63
N ALA A 164 12.49 19.31 -4.55
CA ALA A 164 11.58 20.45 -4.58
C ALA A 164 10.74 20.57 -3.31
N TYR A 165 10.35 19.44 -2.69
CA TYR A 165 9.62 19.43 -1.43
C TYR A 165 10.50 19.87 -0.26
N LEU A 166 11.79 19.52 -0.27
CA LEU A 166 12.76 19.97 0.74
C LEU A 166 13.10 21.45 0.62
N THR A 167 12.96 22.03 -0.57
CA THR A 167 13.25 23.46 -0.84
C THR A 167 12.02 24.35 -0.72
N ASP A 168 10.83 23.80 -0.61
CA ASP A 168 9.63 24.57 -0.35
C ASP A 168 9.67 25.13 1.09
N ARG A 169 10.05 26.40 1.18
CA ARG A 169 10.17 27.12 2.45
C ARG A 169 8.86 27.14 3.24
N ASN A 170 7.72 27.03 2.59
CA ASN A 170 6.42 26.97 3.25
C ASN A 170 6.21 25.64 4.01
N VAL A 171 6.87 24.57 3.56
CA VAL A 171 6.85 23.27 4.26
C VAL A 171 7.83 23.28 5.44
N LEU A 172 8.95 24.05 5.33
CA LEU A 172 10.01 24.11 6.34
C LEU A 172 9.82 25.25 7.34
N GLN A 173 8.95 26.24 7.07
CA GLN A 173 8.83 27.47 7.86
C GLN A 173 8.17 27.29 9.22
N GLU A 174 7.41 26.22 9.41
CA GLU A 174 6.95 25.85 10.76
C GLU A 174 7.20 24.38 11.02
N PRO A 175 8.22 24.06 11.83
CA PRO A 175 8.34 22.71 12.39
C PRO A 175 7.00 22.30 12.98
N PHE A 176 6.57 21.04 12.77
CA PHE A 176 5.26 20.55 13.23
C PHE A 176 5.01 20.78 14.72
N TRP A 177 6.06 20.87 15.54
CA TRP A 177 5.98 21.20 16.98
C TRP A 177 5.67 22.68 17.28
N LYS A 178 5.77 23.59 16.26
CA LYS A 178 5.35 24.98 16.38
C LYS A 178 3.91 25.24 15.93
N ARG A 179 3.35 24.36 15.11
CA ARG A 179 1.90 24.34 14.88
C ARG A 179 1.33 23.80 16.19
N GLY A 180 0.82 24.66 17.04
CA GLY A 180 0.36 24.27 18.37
C GLY A 180 -0.23 22.86 18.34
N LEU A 181 0.18 22.03 19.26
CA LEU A 181 -0.40 20.66 19.36
C LEU A 181 -1.91 20.82 19.25
N PRO A 182 -2.61 20.03 18.41
CA PRO A 182 -4.05 20.04 18.34
C PRO A 182 -4.60 20.10 19.75
N GLY A 183 -5.56 20.97 20.02
CA GLY A 183 -6.14 21.11 21.37
C GLY A 183 -6.56 19.75 21.90
N GLY A 184 -6.64 19.59 23.21
CA GLY A 184 -6.88 18.30 23.84
C GLY A 184 -8.08 17.53 23.28
N GLU A 185 -9.12 18.23 22.78
CA GLU A 185 -10.27 17.62 22.12
C GLU A 185 -9.93 17.09 20.71
N GLU A 186 -9.10 17.81 19.97
CA GLU A 186 -8.65 17.42 18.63
C GLU A 186 -7.62 16.29 18.70
N LEU A 187 -6.73 16.30 19.70
CA LEU A 187 -5.87 15.16 20.04
C LEU A 187 -6.68 13.94 20.52
N GLN A 188 -7.76 14.15 21.25
CA GLN A 188 -8.68 13.06 21.63
C GLN A 188 -9.48 12.54 20.45
N LYS A 189 -9.82 13.40 19.48
CA LYS A 189 -10.45 13.00 18.23
C LYS A 189 -9.46 12.25 17.36
N ILE A 190 -8.26 12.78 17.13
CA ILE A 190 -7.15 12.11 16.42
C ILE A 190 -6.75 10.80 17.13
N ARG A 191 -6.74 10.77 18.48
CA ARG A 191 -6.54 9.54 19.24
C ARG A 191 -7.72 8.59 19.12
N ARG A 192 -8.96 9.03 19.08
CA ARG A 192 -10.13 8.19 18.81
C ARG A 192 -10.12 7.69 17.38
N ASP A 193 -9.78 8.55 16.42
CA ASP A 193 -9.75 8.23 15.00
C ASP A 193 -8.51 7.39 14.62
N ASN A 194 -7.36 7.59 15.33
CA ASN A 194 -6.13 6.82 15.14
C ASN A 194 -5.86 5.78 16.25
N CYS A 195 -6.51 5.85 17.40
CA CYS A 195 -6.28 4.95 18.55
C CYS A 195 -7.30 3.83 18.65
N MET A 196 -7.92 3.48 17.54
CA MET A 196 -8.49 2.16 17.40
C MET A 196 -7.44 1.11 17.03
N MET A 197 -6.19 1.49 16.91
CA MET A 197 -5.07 0.61 16.57
C MET A 197 -4.31 0.01 17.78
N ALA A 198 -4.71 0.29 19.01
CA ALA A 198 -4.01 -0.24 20.19
C ALA A 198 -4.96 -0.66 21.30
N ARG A 199 -5.82 -1.64 21.05
CA ARG A 199 -6.30 -2.55 22.08
C ARG A 199 -6.10 -3.99 21.58
N VAL A 200 -4.87 -4.46 21.67
CA VAL A 200 -4.65 -5.86 21.99
C VAL A 200 -4.94 -5.96 23.49
N GLU A 201 -6.16 -6.29 23.85
CA GLU A 201 -6.43 -6.82 25.16
C GLU A 201 -5.72 -8.17 25.23
N THR A 202 -4.63 -8.21 25.97
CA THR A 202 -4.10 -9.45 26.52
C THR A 202 -5.17 -9.96 27.45
N ALA A 203 -6.01 -10.89 26.96
CA ALA A 203 -6.81 -11.74 27.81
C ALA A 203 -5.85 -12.66 28.52
N GLY A 204 -5.78 -12.53 29.87
CA GLY A 204 -5.11 -13.45 30.79
C GLY A 204 -5.76 -14.83 30.82
#